data_83d160242c15d0207167512448308c4c
#
_entry.id   83d160242c15d0207167512448308c4c
#
_cell.length_a   1.000
_cell.length_b   1.000
_cell.length_c   1.000
_cell.angle_alpha   90.00
_cell.angle_beta   90.00
_cell.angle_gamma   90.00
#
_symmetry.space_group_name_H-M   'P 1'
#
loop_
_entity.id
_entity.type
_entity.pdbx_description
1 polymer ?
#
loop_
_entity_poly.entity_id
_entity_poly.type
_entity_poly.pdbx_seq_one_letter_code
_entity_poly.pdbx_strand_id
1 'polypeptide(L)'
;MNVLDVVTGVLVLGGSTLALTAAIGVVRFPDTLTRMHAASKPQVLGLLLVLAGAAIRLRGNVDVGMVLLTGLFTVITAPVVANRVGQLAYREQNIRDDLLTRDEMHEVATNGEAGGNGAD
;
A
#
# COMPACT_ATOMS: atom_id res chain seq x y z
N MET A 1 -16.52 12.78 -32.15
CA MET A 1 -15.67 12.04 -31.18
C MET A 1 -14.59 11.30 -31.98
N ASN A 2 -13.37 11.66 -31.76
CA ASN A 2 -12.24 11.02 -32.43
C ASN A 2 -11.87 9.71 -31.69
N VAL A 3 -11.35 8.72 -32.41
CA VAL A 3 -10.88 7.45 -31.80
C VAL A 3 -9.93 7.70 -30.62
N LEU A 4 -9.11 8.74 -30.72
CA LEU A 4 -8.21 9.17 -29.65
C LEU A 4 -8.95 9.63 -28.38
N ASP A 5 -10.10 10.28 -28.51
CA ASP A 5 -10.89 10.72 -27.37
C ASP A 5 -11.51 9.53 -26.63
N VAL A 6 -11.94 8.51 -27.38
CA VAL A 6 -12.47 7.27 -26.79
C VAL A 6 -11.36 6.49 -26.07
N VAL A 7 -10.21 6.34 -26.71
CA VAL A 7 -9.05 5.66 -26.11
C VAL A 7 -8.61 6.37 -24.82
N THR A 8 -8.49 7.69 -24.85
CA THR A 8 -8.15 8.50 -23.68
C THR A 8 -9.19 8.32 -22.56
N GLY A 9 -10.48 8.38 -22.90
CA GLY A 9 -11.56 8.17 -21.94
C GLY A 9 -11.49 6.80 -21.27
N VAL A 10 -11.27 5.74 -22.04
CA VAL A 10 -11.13 4.38 -21.51
C VAL A 10 -9.92 4.24 -20.60
N LEU A 11 -8.78 4.81 -20.99
CA LEU A 11 -7.56 4.77 -20.17
C LEU A 11 -7.73 5.52 -18.85
N VAL A 12 -8.31 6.71 -18.88
CA VAL A 12 -8.54 7.51 -17.67
C VAL A 12 -9.57 6.86 -16.76
N LEU A 13 -10.68 6.38 -17.29
CA LEU A 13 -11.71 5.69 -16.50
C LEU A 13 -11.19 4.38 -15.93
N GLY A 14 -10.47 3.57 -16.71
CA GLY A 14 -9.87 2.33 -16.26
C GLY A 14 -8.83 2.58 -15.16
N GLY A 15 -7.96 3.56 -15.35
CA GLY A 15 -6.96 3.97 -14.35
C GLY A 15 -7.59 4.48 -13.06
N SER A 16 -8.63 5.31 -13.16
CA SER A 16 -9.38 5.82 -12.01
C SER A 16 -10.10 4.71 -11.23
N THR A 17 -10.67 3.74 -11.93
CA THR A 17 -11.31 2.57 -11.30
C THR A 17 -10.30 1.72 -10.55
N LEU A 18 -9.12 1.48 -11.12
CA LEU A 18 -8.05 0.76 -10.44
C LEU A 18 -7.55 1.52 -9.20
N ALA A 19 -7.38 2.84 -9.30
CA ALA A 19 -6.99 3.67 -8.17
C ALA A 19 -8.05 3.65 -7.05
N LEU A 20 -9.34 3.69 -7.41
CA LEU A 20 -10.45 3.56 -6.45
C LEU A 20 -10.44 2.18 -5.76
N THR A 21 -10.22 1.12 -6.51
CA THR A 21 -10.11 -0.25 -5.97
C THR A 21 -8.94 -0.36 -4.99
N ALA A 22 -7.80 0.24 -5.33
CA ALA A 22 -6.64 0.31 -4.43
C ALA A 22 -6.96 1.08 -3.14
N ALA A 23 -7.65 2.21 -3.25
CA ALA A 23 -8.06 3.02 -2.10
C ALA A 23 -9.03 2.25 -1.17
N ILE A 24 -10.01 1.55 -1.72
CA ILE A 24 -10.93 0.68 -0.96
C ILE A 24 -10.15 -0.45 -0.27
N GLY A 25 -9.18 -1.06 -0.96
CA GLY A 25 -8.30 -2.07 -0.40
C GLY A 25 -7.54 -1.57 0.83
N VAL A 26 -7.00 -0.36 0.78
CA VAL A 26 -6.29 0.26 1.91
C VAL A 26 -7.18 0.42 3.14
N VAL A 27 -8.45 0.76 2.95
CA VAL A 27 -9.39 0.98 4.08
C VAL A 27 -9.91 -0.34 4.64
N ARG A 28 -10.11 -1.35 3.79
CA ARG A 28 -10.83 -2.57 4.16
C ARG A 28 -9.95 -3.68 4.75
N PHE A 29 -8.68 -3.73 4.43
CA PHE A 29 -7.79 -4.77 4.96
C PHE A 29 -7.27 -4.41 6.35
N PRO A 30 -7.38 -5.31 7.36
CA PRO A 30 -6.92 -5.06 8.72
C PRO A 30 -5.38 -5.09 8.84
N ASP A 31 -4.69 -5.88 8.01
CA ASP A 31 -3.26 -6.07 8.08
C ASP A 31 -2.48 -5.07 7.22
N THR A 32 -1.52 -4.38 7.83
CA THR A 32 -0.71 -3.34 7.16
C THR A 32 0.11 -3.91 6.00
N LEU A 33 0.68 -5.11 6.15
CA LEU A 33 1.48 -5.76 5.10
C LEU A 33 0.62 -6.18 3.90
N THR A 34 -0.53 -6.81 4.15
CA THR A 34 -1.49 -7.20 3.12
C THR A 34 -2.06 -5.98 2.40
N ARG A 35 -2.34 -4.91 3.15
CA ARG A 35 -2.80 -3.61 2.64
C ARG A 35 -1.82 -3.00 1.66
N MET A 36 -0.52 -3.00 1.99
CA MET A 36 0.52 -2.46 1.13
C MET A 36 0.68 -3.25 -0.17
N HIS A 37 0.68 -4.57 -0.10
CA HIS A 37 0.79 -5.41 -1.28
C HIS A 37 -0.44 -5.34 -2.19
N ALA A 38 -1.64 -5.28 -1.60
CA ALA A 38 -2.88 -5.19 -2.34
C ALA A 38 -3.10 -3.83 -3.01
N ALA A 39 -2.64 -2.75 -2.37
CA ALA A 39 -2.82 -1.39 -2.88
C ALA A 39 -1.75 -0.97 -3.90
N SER A 40 -0.49 -1.37 -3.70
CA SER A 40 0.63 -0.86 -4.53
C SER A 40 0.51 -1.24 -6.00
N LYS A 41 0.13 -2.47 -6.31
CA LYS A 41 0.05 -2.95 -7.70
C LYS A 41 -1.03 -2.25 -8.51
N PRO A 42 -2.31 -2.22 -8.10
CA PRO A 42 -3.35 -1.56 -8.87
C PRO A 42 -3.21 -0.04 -8.86
N GLN A 43 -2.66 0.55 -7.82
CA GLN A 43 -2.43 2.00 -7.74
C GLN A 43 -1.40 2.48 -8.77
N VAL A 44 -0.25 1.82 -8.87
CA VAL A 44 0.79 2.18 -9.85
C VAL A 44 0.27 1.97 -11.28
N LEU A 45 -0.40 0.85 -11.53
CA LEU A 45 -0.98 0.59 -12.85
C LEU A 45 -2.07 1.61 -13.21
N GLY A 46 -2.96 1.93 -12.27
CA GLY A 46 -3.99 2.94 -12.45
C GLY A 46 -3.41 4.31 -12.79
N LEU A 47 -2.37 4.72 -12.07
CA LEU A 47 -1.69 5.99 -12.32
C LEU A 47 -1.01 6.02 -13.69
N LEU A 48 -0.33 4.94 -14.10
CA LEU A 48 0.29 4.85 -15.42
C LEU A 48 -0.73 4.94 -16.54
N LEU A 49 -1.91 4.32 -16.38
CA LEU A 49 -3.00 4.42 -17.34
C LEU A 49 -3.53 5.85 -17.46
N VAL A 50 -3.74 6.53 -16.33
CA VAL A 50 -4.17 7.93 -16.32
C VAL A 50 -3.14 8.83 -16.99
N LEU A 51 -1.85 8.66 -16.67
CA LEU A 51 -0.77 9.43 -17.29
C LEU A 51 -0.66 9.17 -18.79
N ALA A 52 -0.81 7.92 -19.23
CA ALA A 52 -0.85 7.58 -20.66
C ALA A 52 -2.03 8.24 -21.37
N GLY A 53 -3.23 8.21 -20.78
CA GLY A 53 -4.41 8.92 -21.29
C GLY A 53 -4.18 10.42 -21.36
N ALA A 54 -3.61 11.02 -20.32
CA ALA A 54 -3.27 12.45 -20.30
C ALA A 54 -2.23 12.80 -21.37
N ALA A 55 -1.20 11.99 -21.56
CA ALA A 55 -0.17 12.20 -22.59
C ALA A 55 -0.75 12.19 -24.01
N ILE A 56 -1.73 11.30 -24.27
CA ILE A 56 -2.42 11.25 -25.57
C ILE A 56 -3.25 12.53 -25.81
N ARG A 57 -3.95 12.99 -24.77
CA ARG A 57 -4.82 14.16 -24.87
C ARG A 57 -4.04 15.48 -25.01
N LEU A 58 -2.93 15.59 -24.34
CA LEU A 58 -2.15 16.83 -24.21
C LEU A 58 -1.09 17.00 -25.29
N ARG A 59 -1.07 16.17 -26.32
CA ARG A 59 -0.07 16.15 -27.40
C ARG A 59 0.23 17.49 -28.08
N GLY A 60 -0.64 18.48 -27.93
CA GLY A 60 -0.47 19.79 -28.58
C GLY A 60 -0.12 20.95 -27.65
N ASN A 61 -0.34 20.82 -26.34
CA ASN A 61 -0.30 21.96 -25.41
C ASN A 61 0.59 21.77 -24.17
N VAL A 62 1.10 20.58 -23.92
CA VAL A 62 1.96 20.29 -22.77
C VAL A 62 3.17 19.52 -23.24
N ASP A 63 4.29 19.84 -22.65
CA ASP A 63 5.53 19.12 -22.86
C ASP A 63 5.35 17.66 -22.41
N VAL A 64 5.27 16.74 -23.38
CA VAL A 64 5.15 15.28 -23.15
C VAL A 64 6.30 14.81 -22.24
N GLY A 65 7.43 15.49 -22.26
CA GLY A 65 8.55 15.27 -21.36
C GLY A 65 8.15 15.44 -19.88
N MET A 66 7.33 16.44 -19.55
CA MET A 66 6.85 16.63 -18.16
C MET A 66 5.97 15.48 -17.68
N VAL A 67 5.07 14.98 -18.52
CA VAL A 67 4.22 13.84 -18.20
C VAL A 67 5.04 12.56 -18.01
N LEU A 68 6.00 12.31 -18.90
CA LEU A 68 6.94 11.19 -18.79
C LEU A 68 7.81 11.30 -17.55
N LEU A 69 8.32 12.49 -17.26
CA LEU A 69 9.12 12.73 -16.06
C LEU A 69 8.33 12.49 -14.78
N THR A 70 7.08 12.97 -14.72
CA THR A 70 6.17 12.74 -13.59
C THR A 70 5.90 11.24 -13.39
N GLY A 71 5.65 10.52 -14.48
CA GLY A 71 5.46 9.08 -14.46
C GLY A 71 6.70 8.34 -13.94
N LEU A 72 7.87 8.72 -14.45
CA LEU A 72 9.15 8.14 -14.05
C LEU A 72 9.41 8.36 -12.55
N PHE A 73 9.28 9.59 -12.07
CA PHE A 73 9.45 9.90 -10.64
C PHE A 73 8.48 9.13 -9.77
N THR A 74 7.22 9.00 -10.19
CA THR A 74 6.22 8.26 -9.43
C THR A 74 6.54 6.77 -9.36
N VAL A 75 6.98 6.17 -10.48
CA VAL A 75 7.38 4.75 -10.51
C VAL A 75 8.59 4.49 -9.63
N ILE A 76 9.55 5.42 -9.58
CA ILE A 76 10.75 5.28 -8.73
C ILE A 76 10.39 5.52 -7.24
N THR A 77 9.54 6.49 -6.95
CA THR A 77 9.21 6.88 -5.58
C THR A 77 8.28 5.88 -4.89
N ALA A 78 7.33 5.30 -5.62
CA ALA A 78 6.34 4.37 -5.06
C ALA A 78 6.98 3.16 -4.35
N PRO A 79 7.96 2.42 -4.93
CA PRO A 79 8.59 1.29 -4.24
C PRO A 79 9.46 1.72 -3.05
N VAL A 80 10.06 2.90 -3.09
CA VAL A 80 10.89 3.40 -1.98
C VAL A 80 10.02 3.68 -0.75
N VAL A 81 8.89 4.35 -0.93
CA VAL A 81 7.92 4.62 0.14
C VAL A 81 7.34 3.31 0.68
N ALA A 82 6.94 2.40 -0.19
CA ALA A 82 6.39 1.10 0.21
C ALA A 82 7.39 0.28 1.05
N ASN A 83 8.67 0.26 0.67
CA ASN A 83 9.71 -0.43 1.43
C ASN A 83 9.94 0.18 2.82
N ARG A 84 9.93 1.50 2.93
CA ARG A 84 10.12 2.19 4.22
C ARG A 84 8.98 1.93 5.18
N VAL A 85 7.75 2.06 4.70
CA VAL A 85 6.56 1.81 5.52
C VAL A 85 6.43 0.33 5.87
N GLY A 86 6.77 -0.59 4.96
CA GLY A 86 6.82 -2.03 5.21
C GLY A 86 7.81 -2.42 6.32
N GLN A 87 8.98 -1.81 6.35
CA GLN A 87 9.97 -2.03 7.42
C GLN A 87 9.50 -1.55 8.80
N LEU A 88 8.80 -0.41 8.85
CA LEU A 88 8.22 0.11 10.08
C LEU A 88 7.10 -0.79 10.60
N ALA A 89 6.20 -1.24 9.74
CA ALA A 89 5.12 -2.16 10.10
C ALA A 89 5.65 -3.50 10.62
N TYR A 90 6.72 -4.02 10.03
CA TYR A 90 7.38 -5.25 10.50
C TYR A 90 8.03 -5.08 11.87
N ARG A 91 8.63 -3.92 12.15
CA ARG A 91 9.19 -3.60 13.47
C ARG A 91 8.12 -3.51 14.55
N GLU A 92 7.01 -2.84 14.27
CA GLU A 92 5.90 -2.73 15.23
C GLU A 92 5.28 -4.09 15.57
N GLN A 93 5.13 -4.96 14.58
CA GLN A 93 4.60 -6.30 14.78
C GLN A 93 5.51 -7.16 15.65
N ASN A 94 6.83 -7.07 15.44
CA ASN A 94 7.84 -7.79 16.24
C ASN A 94 7.86 -7.31 17.69
N ILE A 95 7.69 -6.01 17.93
CA ILE A 95 7.63 -5.44 19.29
C ILE A 95 6.35 -5.89 20.01
N ARG A 96 5.23 -5.97 19.30
CA ARG A 96 3.96 -6.46 19.89
C ARG A 96 4.03 -7.93 20.26
N ASP A 97 4.63 -8.76 19.43
CA ASP A 97 4.81 -10.18 19.70
C ASP A 97 5.75 -10.40 20.90
N ASP A 98 6.83 -9.62 21.01
CA ASP A 98 7.74 -9.65 22.17
C ASP A 98 7.04 -9.24 23.47
N LEU A 99 6.19 -8.23 23.44
CA LEU A 99 5.43 -7.77 24.61
C LEU A 99 4.40 -8.81 25.05
N LEU A 100 3.69 -9.44 24.12
CA LEU A 100 2.71 -10.47 24.40
C LEU A 100 3.37 -11.72 25.00
N THR A 101 4.49 -12.18 24.45
CA THR A 101 5.24 -13.31 24.96
C THR A 101 5.80 -13.04 26.37
N ARG A 102 6.17 -11.79 26.65
CA ARG A 102 6.67 -11.38 27.96
C ARG A 102 5.56 -11.36 29.02
N ASP A 103 4.36 -10.91 28.63
CA ASP A 103 3.19 -10.89 29.52
C ASP A 103 2.71 -12.30 29.86
N GLU A 104 2.66 -13.20 28.88
CA GLU A 104 2.29 -14.61 29.08
C GLU A 104 3.30 -15.34 30.00
N MET A 105 4.59 -15.09 29.83
CA MET A 105 5.62 -15.68 30.72
C MET A 105 5.55 -15.15 32.15
N HIS A 106 5.18 -13.88 32.31
CA HIS A 106 5.01 -13.29 33.63
C HIS A 106 3.78 -13.86 34.36
N GLU A 107 2.71 -14.10 33.63
CA GLU A 107 1.47 -14.70 34.16
C GLU A 107 1.66 -16.18 34.54
N VAL A 108 2.42 -16.94 33.73
CA VAL A 108 2.75 -18.33 34.05
C VAL A 108 3.68 -18.42 35.29
N ALA A 109 4.62 -17.51 35.43
CA ALA A 109 5.50 -17.46 36.59
C ALA A 109 4.77 -17.14 37.88
N THR A 110 3.84 -16.16 37.88
CA THR A 110 3.04 -15.80 39.04
C THR A 110 2.03 -16.88 39.43
N ASN A 111 1.45 -17.57 38.48
CA ASN A 111 0.53 -18.70 38.73
C ASN A 111 1.27 -19.96 39.22
N GLY A 112 2.52 -20.17 38.78
CA GLY A 112 3.38 -21.26 39.27
C GLY A 112 3.79 -21.09 40.74
N GLU A 113 4.04 -19.86 41.17
CA GLU A 113 4.40 -19.58 42.60
C GLU A 113 3.19 -19.66 43.51
N ALA A 114 1.98 -19.28 43.02
CA ALA A 114 0.75 -19.40 43.79
C ALA A 114 0.27 -20.85 43.96
N GLY A 115 0.62 -21.76 43.04
CA GLY A 115 0.30 -23.19 43.13
C GLY A 115 1.26 -24.02 44.01
N GLY A 116 2.49 -23.50 44.28
CA GLY A 116 3.50 -24.21 45.06
C GLY A 116 3.41 -24.05 46.57
N ASN A 117 2.56 -23.18 47.07
CA ASN A 117 2.51 -22.86 48.52
C ASN A 117 1.30 -23.51 49.28
N GLY A 118 0.68 -24.51 48.68
CA GLY A 118 -0.49 -25.20 49.27
C GLY A 118 -0.32 -26.69 49.55
N ALA A 119 0.89 -27.21 49.65
CA ALA A 119 1.14 -28.60 49.98
C ALA A 119 2.20 -28.74 51.12
N ASP A 120 1.77 -28.37 52.33
CA ASP A 120 2.33 -28.85 53.60
C ASP A 120 1.17 -29.04 54.61
#